data_e355bb5ff2aac999bb72d3b2114b4b55
#
_entry.id   e355bb5ff2aac999bb72d3b2114b4b55
#
_cell.length_a   1.000
_cell.length_b   1.000
_cell.length_c   1.000
_cell.angle_alpha   90.00
_cell.angle_beta   90.00
_cell.angle_gamma   90.00
#
_symmetry.space_group_name_H-M   'P 1'
#
loop_
_entity.id
_entity.type
_entity.pdbx_description
1 polymer ?
#
loop_
_entity_poly.entity_id
_entity_poly.type
_entity_poly.pdbx_seq_one_letter_code
_entity_poly.pdbx_strand_id
1 'polypeptide(L)'
;MVIEKFRRSHPSVSHPDREEIPVLAVQMPSEPSVGRFYTALLAATGAPVTGRQQRLADLEQVTLRVLRAAGVKVLVIDELHNVLGGRGDRRREFLNLLRFLGNELRIPLVGAGTRDAYLAIRSDAQLENRFAPFILPRWEPGPDACSLLASFAASFPLRRPSHIANPEMAAYLLTRSEGTIGELAVLLTDAAVTAIESGEEAVTQRTLLLAPYAGPTERRRMFERELA
;
A
#
# COMPACT_ATOMS: atom_id res chain seq x y z
N MET A 1 -7.46 1.85 4.16
CA MET A 1 -6.44 2.05 3.11
C MET A 1 -7.05 2.81 1.93
N VAL A 2 -6.31 3.74 1.27
CA VAL A 2 -6.86 4.63 0.21
C VAL A 2 -7.43 3.81 -0.96
N ILE A 3 -6.69 2.81 -1.44
CA ILE A 3 -7.12 1.92 -2.52
C ILE A 3 -8.44 1.22 -2.16
N GLU A 4 -8.57 0.74 -0.93
CA GLU A 4 -9.78 0.05 -0.48
C GLU A 4 -10.99 1.00 -0.41
N LYS A 5 -10.78 2.23 0.05
CA LYS A 5 -11.82 3.26 0.04
C LYS A 5 -12.27 3.58 -1.39
N PHE A 6 -11.32 3.68 -2.33
CA PHE A 6 -11.62 3.91 -3.74
C PHE A 6 -12.37 2.73 -4.37
N ARG A 7 -11.99 1.48 -4.05
CA ARG A 7 -12.74 0.29 -4.50
C ARG A 7 -14.16 0.25 -3.96
N ARG A 8 -14.39 0.66 -2.71
CA ARG A 8 -15.74 0.73 -2.13
C ARG A 8 -16.63 1.78 -2.80
N SER A 9 -16.05 2.87 -3.33
CA SER A 9 -16.79 3.86 -4.12
C SER A 9 -17.04 3.41 -5.56
N HIS A 10 -16.37 2.36 -6.02
CA HIS A 10 -16.51 1.74 -7.35
C HIS A 10 -16.62 0.21 -7.19
N PRO A 11 -17.71 -0.29 -6.59
CA PRO A 11 -17.82 -1.69 -6.24
C PRO A 11 -17.87 -2.57 -7.50
N SER A 12 -17.40 -3.80 -7.35
CA SER A 12 -17.61 -4.84 -8.35
C SER A 12 -19.08 -5.19 -8.44
N VAL A 13 -19.54 -5.51 -9.65
CA VAL A 13 -20.92 -5.91 -9.91
C VAL A 13 -20.93 -7.31 -10.52
N SER A 14 -21.65 -8.23 -9.87
CA SER A 14 -21.81 -9.59 -10.38
C SER A 14 -22.96 -9.65 -11.37
N HIS A 15 -22.69 -10.14 -12.57
CA HIS A 15 -23.66 -10.42 -13.62
C HIS A 15 -23.77 -11.95 -13.80
N PRO A 16 -24.83 -12.47 -14.43
CA PRO A 16 -24.97 -13.91 -14.66
C PRO A 16 -23.86 -14.56 -15.46
N ASP A 17 -23.17 -13.79 -16.32
CA ASP A 17 -22.16 -14.23 -17.27
C ASP A 17 -20.75 -13.70 -16.98
N ARG A 18 -20.63 -12.71 -16.10
CA ARG A 18 -19.35 -12.06 -15.80
C ARG A 18 -19.37 -11.31 -14.46
N GLU A 19 -18.19 -11.01 -13.96
CA GLU A 19 -18.02 -10.05 -12.88
C GLU A 19 -17.42 -8.75 -13.46
N GLU A 20 -18.06 -7.61 -13.23
CA GLU A 20 -17.51 -6.31 -13.57
C GLU A 20 -16.65 -5.80 -12.42
N ILE A 21 -15.38 -5.50 -12.69
CA ILE A 21 -14.37 -5.09 -11.71
C ILE A 21 -13.76 -3.74 -12.15
N PRO A 22 -14.42 -2.62 -11.84
CA PRO A 22 -13.96 -1.31 -12.31
C PRO A 22 -12.57 -0.93 -11.84
N VAL A 23 -12.19 -1.35 -10.63
CA VAL A 23 -10.89 -1.07 -10.02
C VAL A 23 -10.19 -2.37 -9.67
N LEU A 24 -9.24 -2.77 -10.50
CA LEU A 24 -8.42 -3.93 -10.25
C LEU A 24 -7.14 -3.51 -9.53
N ALA A 25 -6.86 -4.11 -8.38
CA ALA A 25 -5.62 -3.89 -7.64
C ALA A 25 -4.84 -5.21 -7.57
N VAL A 26 -3.56 -5.13 -7.91
CA VAL A 26 -2.64 -6.27 -7.86
C VAL A 26 -1.35 -5.85 -7.18
N GLN A 27 -0.73 -6.80 -6.50
CA GLN A 27 0.62 -6.62 -5.98
C GLN A 27 1.63 -7.05 -7.03
N MET A 28 2.66 -6.24 -7.23
CA MET A 28 3.76 -6.64 -8.10
C MET A 28 4.51 -7.84 -7.50
N PRO A 29 4.80 -8.89 -8.28
CA PRO A 29 5.65 -9.99 -7.81
C PRO A 29 6.99 -9.50 -7.28
N SER A 30 7.59 -10.22 -6.34
CA SER A 30 8.89 -9.88 -5.71
C SER A 30 10.05 -9.76 -6.71
N GLU A 31 9.92 -10.43 -7.86
CA GLU A 31 10.82 -10.26 -9.00
C GLU A 31 10.04 -9.82 -10.24
N PRO A 32 10.58 -8.90 -11.06
CA PRO A 32 9.95 -8.48 -12.30
C PRO A 32 9.90 -9.64 -13.28
N SER A 33 8.74 -10.23 -13.41
CA SER A 33 8.44 -11.31 -14.36
C SER A 33 7.11 -11.03 -15.03
N VAL A 34 7.15 -10.84 -16.34
CA VAL A 34 5.95 -10.56 -17.17
C VAL A 34 4.92 -11.68 -17.02
N GLY A 35 5.34 -12.94 -17.08
CA GLY A 35 4.42 -14.08 -16.94
C GLY A 35 3.77 -14.17 -15.57
N ARG A 36 4.55 -13.97 -14.48
CA ARG A 36 4.00 -13.93 -13.12
C ARG A 36 3.03 -12.76 -12.91
N PHE A 37 3.31 -11.63 -13.54
CA PHE A 37 2.43 -10.47 -13.44
C PHE A 37 1.10 -10.69 -14.17
N TYR A 38 1.11 -11.26 -15.38
CA TYR A 38 -0.12 -11.67 -16.06
C TYR A 38 -0.91 -12.70 -15.24
N THR A 39 -0.23 -13.65 -14.62
CA THR A 39 -0.87 -14.63 -13.74
C THR A 39 -1.52 -13.94 -12.53
N ALA A 40 -0.85 -12.94 -11.92
CA ALA A 40 -1.41 -12.17 -10.82
C ALA A 40 -2.64 -11.35 -11.25
N LEU A 41 -2.61 -10.76 -12.45
CA LEU A 41 -3.77 -10.05 -13.02
C LEU A 41 -4.97 -11.00 -13.21
N LEU A 42 -4.76 -12.16 -13.77
CA LEU A 42 -5.82 -13.17 -13.94
C LEU A 42 -6.36 -13.64 -12.58
N ALA A 43 -5.49 -13.95 -11.63
CA ALA A 43 -5.90 -14.36 -10.28
C ALA A 43 -6.73 -13.27 -9.59
N ALA A 44 -6.36 -12.00 -9.75
CA ALA A 44 -7.08 -10.86 -9.17
C ALA A 44 -8.47 -10.63 -9.78
N THR A 45 -8.72 -11.14 -11.00
CA THR A 45 -10.06 -11.13 -11.63
C THR A 45 -10.90 -12.36 -11.28
N GLY A 46 -10.37 -13.30 -10.48
CA GLY A 46 -11.03 -14.58 -10.23
C GLY A 46 -11.00 -15.55 -11.42
N ALA A 47 -10.32 -15.20 -12.51
CA ALA A 47 -10.24 -16.06 -13.67
C ALA A 47 -9.41 -17.32 -13.37
N PRO A 48 -9.82 -18.51 -13.86
CA PRO A 48 -9.08 -19.73 -13.63
C PRO A 48 -7.70 -19.65 -14.28
N VAL A 49 -6.65 -19.76 -13.48
CA VAL A 49 -5.28 -19.89 -13.96
C VAL A 49 -5.05 -21.35 -14.30
N THR A 50 -5.05 -21.69 -15.57
CA THR A 50 -4.78 -23.07 -16.02
C THR A 50 -3.30 -23.39 -15.80
N GLY A 51 -3.00 -24.42 -15.00
CA GLY A 51 -1.63 -24.84 -14.62
C GLY A 51 -0.79 -25.45 -15.77
N ARG A 52 -1.23 -25.36 -17.02
CA ARG A 52 -0.43 -25.73 -18.19
C ARG A 52 0.58 -24.62 -18.48
N GLN A 53 1.78 -25.02 -18.84
CA GLN A 53 2.85 -24.14 -19.31
C GLN A 53 2.39 -23.40 -20.58
N GLN A 54 1.73 -22.25 -20.39
CA GLN A 54 1.24 -21.41 -21.48
C GLN A 54 2.42 -20.60 -22.04
N ARG A 55 2.43 -20.42 -23.35
CA ARG A 55 3.34 -19.47 -23.99
C ARG A 55 3.00 -18.06 -23.49
N LEU A 56 4.02 -17.23 -23.29
CA LEU A 56 3.84 -15.85 -22.79
C LEU A 56 2.84 -15.05 -23.64
N ALA A 57 2.89 -15.22 -24.96
CA ALA A 57 1.96 -14.57 -25.89
C ALA A 57 0.49 -14.99 -25.68
N ASP A 58 0.24 -16.27 -25.39
CA ASP A 58 -1.11 -16.76 -25.12
C ASP A 58 -1.63 -16.20 -23.80
N LEU A 59 -0.77 -16.16 -22.78
CA LEU A 59 -1.08 -15.61 -21.46
C LEU A 59 -1.40 -14.10 -21.55
N GLU A 60 -0.64 -13.36 -22.33
CA GLU A 60 -0.90 -11.94 -22.63
C GLU A 60 -2.28 -11.76 -23.26
N GLN A 61 -2.58 -12.48 -24.34
CA GLN A 61 -3.85 -12.39 -25.05
C GLN A 61 -5.05 -12.74 -24.15
N VAL A 62 -4.92 -13.79 -23.33
CA VAL A 62 -5.96 -14.19 -22.37
C VAL A 62 -6.16 -13.10 -21.33
N THR A 63 -5.07 -12.57 -20.78
CA THR A 63 -5.13 -11.51 -19.77
C THR A 63 -5.83 -10.27 -20.30
N LEU A 64 -5.44 -9.78 -21.47
CA LEU A 64 -6.07 -8.60 -22.07
C LEU A 64 -7.56 -8.81 -22.34
N ARG A 65 -7.97 -9.98 -22.81
CA ARG A 65 -9.38 -10.32 -23.03
C ARG A 65 -10.17 -10.34 -21.73
N VAL A 66 -9.61 -10.97 -20.69
CA VAL A 66 -10.25 -11.06 -19.37
C VAL A 66 -10.41 -9.65 -18.74
N LEU A 67 -9.37 -8.82 -18.77
CA LEU A 67 -9.44 -7.47 -18.24
C LEU A 67 -10.47 -6.59 -18.94
N ARG A 68 -10.58 -6.72 -20.28
CA ARG A 68 -11.61 -6.03 -21.06
C ARG A 68 -13.01 -6.56 -20.75
N ALA A 69 -13.19 -7.87 -20.64
CA ALA A 69 -14.47 -8.50 -20.30
C ALA A 69 -14.93 -8.15 -18.88
N ALA A 70 -13.98 -8.06 -17.93
CA ALA A 70 -14.23 -7.62 -16.56
C ALA A 70 -14.46 -6.09 -16.46
N GLY A 71 -14.41 -5.35 -17.56
CA GLY A 71 -14.69 -3.91 -17.56
C GLY A 71 -13.74 -3.08 -16.69
N VAL A 72 -12.48 -3.50 -16.57
CA VAL A 72 -11.48 -2.81 -15.75
C VAL A 72 -11.27 -1.40 -16.27
N LYS A 73 -11.48 -0.40 -15.41
CA LYS A 73 -11.34 1.04 -15.73
C LYS A 73 -10.10 1.67 -15.11
N VAL A 74 -9.59 1.07 -14.02
CA VAL A 74 -8.35 1.51 -13.36
C VAL A 74 -7.58 0.28 -12.92
N LEU A 75 -6.29 0.21 -13.24
CA LEU A 75 -5.39 -0.82 -12.75
C LEU A 75 -4.42 -0.21 -11.72
N VAL A 76 -4.48 -0.69 -10.50
CA VAL A 76 -3.58 -0.33 -9.40
C VAL A 76 -2.52 -1.41 -9.23
N ILE A 77 -1.25 -1.03 -9.26
CA ILE A 77 -0.10 -1.92 -9.09
C ILE A 77 0.60 -1.50 -7.81
N ASP A 78 0.44 -2.30 -6.76
CA ASP A 78 1.11 -2.07 -5.48
C ASP A 78 2.51 -2.70 -5.47
N GLU A 79 3.36 -2.25 -4.55
CA GLU A 79 4.76 -2.70 -4.43
C GLU A 79 5.57 -2.54 -5.75
N LEU A 80 5.28 -1.49 -6.53
CA LEU A 80 5.92 -1.28 -7.84
C LEU A 80 7.45 -1.19 -7.76
N HIS A 81 8.02 -0.90 -6.60
CA HIS A 81 9.47 -0.90 -6.38
C HIS A 81 10.12 -2.28 -6.58
N ASN A 82 9.36 -3.38 -6.52
CA ASN A 82 9.85 -4.71 -6.83
C ASN A 82 10.38 -4.84 -8.28
N VAL A 83 10.08 -3.87 -9.14
CA VAL A 83 10.68 -3.79 -10.48
C VAL A 83 12.21 -3.69 -10.43
N LEU A 84 12.77 -3.18 -9.34
CA LEU A 84 14.21 -3.08 -9.13
C LEU A 84 14.87 -4.40 -8.67
N GLY A 85 14.10 -5.38 -8.19
CA GLY A 85 14.59 -6.67 -7.72
C GLY A 85 15.17 -7.58 -8.81
N GLY A 86 15.00 -7.22 -10.09
CA GLY A 86 15.50 -7.97 -11.24
C GLY A 86 16.77 -7.42 -11.87
N ARG A 87 17.46 -8.26 -12.65
CA ARG A 87 18.55 -7.82 -13.53
C ARG A 87 18.03 -6.79 -14.55
N GLY A 88 18.91 -5.94 -15.07
CA GLY A 88 18.56 -4.82 -15.96
C GLY A 88 17.64 -5.16 -17.14
N ASP A 89 17.83 -6.34 -17.75
CA ASP A 89 16.99 -6.78 -18.87
C ASP A 89 15.56 -7.07 -18.46
N ARG A 90 15.34 -7.78 -17.34
CA ARG A 90 14.01 -8.06 -16.79
C ARG A 90 13.28 -6.79 -16.35
N ARG A 91 14.03 -5.85 -15.76
CA ARG A 91 13.49 -4.55 -15.42
C ARG A 91 13.00 -3.81 -16.65
N ARG A 92 13.82 -3.74 -17.72
CA ARG A 92 13.44 -3.10 -19.00
C ARG A 92 12.24 -3.77 -19.63
N GLU A 93 12.20 -5.10 -19.63
CA GLU A 93 11.06 -5.87 -20.12
C GLU A 93 9.77 -5.52 -19.37
N PHE A 94 9.84 -5.40 -18.05
CA PHE A 94 8.67 -5.04 -17.23
C PHE A 94 8.23 -3.59 -17.44
N LEU A 95 9.17 -2.65 -17.57
CA LEU A 95 8.82 -1.26 -17.92
C LEU A 95 8.16 -1.17 -19.30
N ASN A 96 8.60 -1.97 -20.27
CA ASN A 96 7.94 -2.11 -21.56
C ASN A 96 6.52 -2.67 -21.43
N LEU A 97 6.33 -3.65 -20.55
CA LEU A 97 5.01 -4.21 -20.25
C LEU A 97 4.05 -3.14 -19.72
N LEU A 98 4.48 -2.27 -18.79
CA LEU A 98 3.63 -1.18 -18.30
C LEU A 98 3.17 -0.24 -19.41
N ARG A 99 4.09 0.10 -20.34
CA ARG A 99 3.73 0.91 -21.51
C ARG A 99 2.74 0.19 -22.42
N PHE A 100 2.99 -1.09 -22.68
CA PHE A 100 2.13 -1.91 -23.49
C PHE A 100 0.72 -2.00 -22.92
N LEU A 101 0.59 -2.32 -21.62
CA LEU A 101 -0.71 -2.40 -20.95
C LEU A 101 -1.48 -1.06 -20.98
N GLY A 102 -0.80 0.05 -20.73
CA GLY A 102 -1.43 1.37 -20.80
C GLY A 102 -1.95 1.70 -22.21
N ASN A 103 -1.23 1.30 -23.25
CA ASN A 103 -1.64 1.51 -24.64
C ASN A 103 -2.80 0.58 -25.06
N GLU A 104 -2.70 -0.71 -24.71
CA GLU A 104 -3.67 -1.73 -25.11
C GLU A 104 -5.01 -1.61 -24.37
N LEU A 105 -4.96 -1.37 -23.06
CA LEU A 105 -6.17 -1.26 -22.24
C LEU A 105 -6.79 0.14 -22.30
N ARG A 106 -5.98 1.17 -22.58
CA ARG A 106 -6.38 2.59 -22.58
C ARG A 106 -7.06 3.02 -21.27
N ILE A 107 -6.53 2.50 -20.16
CA ILE A 107 -6.98 2.81 -18.81
C ILE A 107 -5.86 3.46 -18.00
N PRO A 108 -6.17 4.26 -16.97
CA PRO A 108 -5.19 4.74 -16.01
C PRO A 108 -4.48 3.59 -15.30
N LEU A 109 -3.14 3.69 -15.22
CA LEU A 109 -2.30 2.83 -14.40
C LEU A 109 -1.86 3.63 -13.18
N VAL A 110 -2.10 3.09 -11.98
CA VAL A 110 -1.67 3.69 -10.71
C VAL A 110 -0.61 2.81 -10.10
N GLY A 111 0.64 3.29 -10.07
CA GLY A 111 1.73 2.60 -9.38
C GLY A 111 1.86 3.10 -7.94
N ALA A 112 1.77 2.20 -6.97
CA ALA A 112 2.06 2.49 -5.57
C ALA A 112 3.38 1.82 -5.16
N GLY A 113 4.16 2.47 -4.29
CA GLY A 113 5.43 1.95 -3.83
C GLY A 113 6.29 2.99 -3.13
N THR A 114 7.51 2.60 -2.79
CA THR A 114 8.50 3.46 -2.15
C THR A 114 9.12 4.45 -3.16
N ARG A 115 10.04 5.31 -2.68
CA ARG A 115 10.85 6.18 -3.53
C ARG A 115 11.52 5.44 -4.70
N ASP A 116 11.87 4.18 -4.50
CA ASP A 116 12.53 3.36 -5.51
C ASP A 116 11.62 3.06 -6.71
N ALA A 117 10.30 2.93 -6.50
CA ALA A 117 9.34 2.83 -7.60
C ALA A 117 9.37 4.08 -8.50
N TYR A 118 9.43 5.26 -7.91
CA TYR A 118 9.57 6.52 -8.64
C TYR A 118 10.88 6.57 -9.44
N LEU A 119 12.01 6.18 -8.84
CA LEU A 119 13.31 6.13 -9.52
C LEU A 119 13.31 5.12 -10.67
N ALA A 120 12.61 3.99 -10.50
CA ALA A 120 12.46 3.00 -11.56
C ALA A 120 11.69 3.55 -12.76
N ILE A 121 10.57 4.23 -12.54
CA ILE A 121 9.77 4.87 -13.59
C ILE A 121 10.59 5.96 -14.31
N ARG A 122 11.27 6.83 -13.57
CA ARG A 122 12.14 7.89 -14.13
C ARG A 122 13.30 7.36 -14.99
N SER A 123 13.72 6.13 -14.78
CA SER A 123 14.79 5.53 -15.60
C SER A 123 14.37 5.28 -17.06
N ASP A 124 13.07 5.42 -17.37
CA ASP A 124 12.52 5.31 -18.73
C ASP A 124 11.78 6.61 -19.08
N ALA A 125 12.34 7.41 -19.97
CA ALA A 125 11.79 8.71 -20.37
C ALA A 125 10.35 8.64 -20.91
N GLN A 126 9.94 7.52 -21.51
CA GLN A 126 8.58 7.38 -22.02
C GLN A 126 7.57 7.11 -20.90
N LEU A 127 7.98 6.45 -19.82
CA LEU A 127 7.14 6.25 -18.63
C LEU A 127 7.15 7.50 -17.75
N GLU A 128 8.28 8.18 -17.60
CA GLU A 128 8.36 9.45 -16.86
C GLU A 128 7.35 10.48 -17.36
N ASN A 129 7.17 10.58 -18.68
CA ASN A 129 6.19 11.49 -19.29
C ASN A 129 4.71 11.03 -19.13
N ARG A 130 4.46 9.80 -18.69
CA ARG A 130 3.12 9.23 -18.53
C ARG A 130 2.66 9.10 -17.09
N PHE A 131 3.60 8.98 -16.16
CA PHE A 131 3.31 8.84 -14.75
C PHE A 131 3.57 10.16 -14.01
N ALA A 132 2.49 10.80 -13.59
CA ALA A 132 2.61 11.96 -12.69
C ALA A 132 2.89 11.46 -11.25
N PRO A 133 4.00 11.88 -10.61
CA PRO A 133 4.29 11.46 -9.25
C PRO A 133 3.36 12.14 -8.25
N PHE A 134 2.80 11.36 -7.33
CA PHE A 134 2.07 11.85 -6.18
C PHE A 134 2.75 11.36 -4.90
N ILE A 135 3.31 12.30 -4.14
CA ILE A 135 4.05 11.99 -2.92
C ILE A 135 3.10 12.03 -1.73
N LEU A 136 3.08 10.95 -0.95
CA LEU A 136 2.45 10.95 0.37
C LEU A 136 3.50 11.42 1.38
N PRO A 137 3.39 12.65 1.92
CA PRO A 137 4.34 13.17 2.88
C PRO A 137 4.21 12.42 4.22
N ARG A 138 5.20 12.58 5.09
CA ARG A 138 5.06 12.20 6.49
C ARG A 138 3.98 13.05 7.15
N TRP A 139 3.33 12.48 8.13
CA TRP A 139 2.35 13.22 8.93
C TRP A 139 3.03 14.31 9.76
N GLU A 140 2.45 15.49 9.73
CA GLU A 140 2.87 16.64 10.51
C GLU A 140 1.78 17.04 11.49
N PRO A 141 2.13 17.68 12.65
CA PRO A 141 1.14 18.20 13.57
C PRO A 141 0.20 19.21 12.91
N GLY A 142 -1.11 18.98 13.04
CA GLY A 142 -2.13 19.82 12.42
C GLY A 142 -3.53 19.22 12.55
N PRO A 143 -4.55 19.86 11.95
CA PRO A 143 -5.94 19.40 12.01
C PRO A 143 -6.15 17.99 11.47
N ASP A 144 -5.45 17.66 10.38
CA ASP A 144 -5.54 16.31 9.77
C ASP A 144 -4.98 15.24 10.69
N ALA A 145 -3.88 15.53 11.40
CA ALA A 145 -3.31 14.64 12.40
C ALA A 145 -4.27 14.43 13.57
N CYS A 146 -4.93 15.49 14.07
CA CYS A 146 -5.95 15.36 15.09
C CYS A 146 -7.12 14.49 14.61
N SER A 147 -7.58 14.65 13.39
CA SER A 147 -8.63 13.83 12.78
C SER A 147 -8.23 12.36 12.65
N LEU A 148 -6.97 12.10 12.27
CA LEU A 148 -6.40 10.76 12.25
C LEU A 148 -6.39 10.13 13.64
N LEU A 149 -5.91 10.86 14.66
CA LEU A 149 -5.87 10.40 16.05
C LEU A 149 -7.27 10.15 16.61
N ALA A 150 -8.26 10.98 16.27
CA ALA A 150 -9.65 10.72 16.62
C ALA A 150 -10.16 9.40 16.03
N SER A 151 -9.79 9.10 14.81
CA SER A 151 -10.14 7.83 14.13
C SER A 151 -9.49 6.63 14.81
N PHE A 152 -8.23 6.73 15.23
CA PHE A 152 -7.56 5.69 16.01
C PHE A 152 -8.23 5.51 17.37
N ALA A 153 -8.49 6.61 18.12
CA ALA A 153 -9.14 6.55 19.41
C ALA A 153 -10.51 5.86 19.36
N ALA A 154 -11.27 6.11 18.30
CA ALA A 154 -12.59 5.49 18.09
C ALA A 154 -12.51 4.00 17.67
N SER A 155 -11.36 3.52 17.17
CA SER A 155 -11.19 2.14 16.73
C SER A 155 -10.76 1.18 17.86
N PHE A 156 -10.22 1.68 18.96
CA PHE A 156 -9.77 0.85 20.07
C PHE A 156 -10.94 0.41 20.96
N PRO A 157 -10.96 -0.87 21.38
CA PRO A 157 -12.02 -1.40 22.24
C PRO A 157 -11.78 -1.06 23.72
N LEU A 158 -11.52 0.21 24.02
CA LEU A 158 -11.28 0.71 25.37
C LEU A 158 -12.60 1.20 25.99
N ARG A 159 -12.73 1.02 27.31
CA ARG A 159 -13.96 1.38 28.04
C ARG A 159 -14.10 2.86 28.32
N ARG A 160 -12.98 3.60 28.30
CA ARG A 160 -12.94 5.04 28.54
C ARG A 160 -12.49 5.79 27.30
N PRO A 161 -12.94 7.02 27.08
CA PRO A 161 -12.50 7.82 25.95
C PRO A 161 -11.03 8.18 26.07
N SER A 162 -10.31 8.03 24.94
CA SER A 162 -8.90 8.42 24.82
C SER A 162 -8.80 9.82 24.22
N HIS A 163 -8.41 10.80 25.02
CA HIS A 163 -8.33 12.22 24.61
C HIS A 163 -6.99 12.55 23.92
N ILE A 164 -6.66 11.80 22.86
CA ILE A 164 -5.41 11.95 22.10
C ILE A 164 -5.52 12.85 20.88
N ALA A 165 -6.72 13.26 20.50
CA ALA A 165 -6.99 14.05 19.28
C ALA A 165 -6.89 15.57 19.56
N ASN A 166 -5.75 16.01 20.08
CA ASN A 166 -5.46 17.41 20.32
C ASN A 166 -4.06 17.78 19.80
N PRO A 167 -3.76 19.07 19.56
CA PRO A 167 -2.50 19.50 18.95
C PRO A 167 -1.23 19.08 19.70
N GLU A 168 -1.25 19.14 21.03
CA GLU A 168 -0.11 18.77 21.88
C GLU A 168 0.19 17.27 21.75
N MET A 169 -0.83 16.43 21.86
CA MET A 169 -0.71 15.00 21.75
C MET A 169 -0.34 14.60 20.31
N ALA A 170 -0.86 15.29 19.30
CA ALA A 170 -0.48 15.07 17.90
C ALA A 170 1.01 15.35 17.69
N ALA A 171 1.54 16.47 18.21
CA ALA A 171 2.97 16.77 18.12
C ALA A 171 3.82 15.70 18.81
N TYR A 172 3.44 15.28 20.02
CA TYR A 172 4.13 14.26 20.79
C TYR A 172 4.15 12.90 20.07
N LEU A 173 3.00 12.43 19.61
CA LEU A 173 2.85 11.11 18.96
C LEU A 173 3.56 11.06 17.62
N LEU A 174 3.45 12.12 16.81
CA LEU A 174 4.11 12.20 15.52
C LEU A 174 5.63 12.33 15.65
N THR A 175 6.13 13.01 16.68
CA THR A 175 7.57 13.01 16.97
C THR A 175 8.07 11.61 17.28
N ARG A 176 7.37 10.86 18.15
CA ARG A 176 7.76 9.47 18.51
C ARG A 176 7.67 8.50 17.35
N SER A 177 6.65 8.62 16.49
CA SER A 177 6.44 7.77 15.30
C SER A 177 7.16 8.25 14.05
N GLU A 178 7.96 9.33 14.16
CA GLU A 178 8.67 9.97 13.03
C GLU A 178 7.73 10.31 11.86
N GLY A 179 6.47 10.65 12.17
CA GLY A 179 5.46 11.04 11.19
C GLY A 179 5.01 9.91 10.26
N THR A 180 5.29 8.65 10.56
CA THR A 180 4.83 7.52 9.75
C THR A 180 3.57 6.89 10.36
N ILE A 181 2.57 6.62 9.52
CA ILE A 181 1.29 6.06 9.98
C ILE A 181 1.45 4.64 10.55
N GLY A 182 2.37 3.85 10.00
CA GLY A 182 2.65 2.50 10.48
C GLY A 182 3.20 2.52 11.91
N GLU A 183 4.21 3.36 12.17
CA GLU A 183 4.79 3.52 13.50
C GLU A 183 3.80 4.13 14.50
N LEU A 184 2.99 5.09 14.05
CA LEU A 184 1.92 5.65 14.86
C LEU A 184 0.91 4.59 15.28
N ALA A 185 0.53 3.69 14.36
CA ALA A 185 -0.39 2.59 14.65
C ALA A 185 0.22 1.62 15.67
N VAL A 186 1.50 1.26 15.53
CA VAL A 186 2.20 0.40 16.51
C VAL A 186 2.22 1.07 17.89
N LEU A 187 2.69 2.31 17.98
CA LEU A 187 2.74 3.07 19.25
C LEU A 187 1.38 3.12 19.94
N LEU A 188 0.33 3.45 19.21
CA LEU A 188 -1.02 3.55 19.77
C LEU A 188 -1.61 2.18 20.13
N THR A 189 -1.28 1.14 19.41
CA THR A 189 -1.69 -0.24 19.74
C THR A 189 -1.01 -0.70 21.02
N ASP A 190 0.29 -0.50 21.16
CA ASP A 190 1.03 -0.84 22.39
C ASP A 190 0.51 -0.07 23.59
N ALA A 191 0.20 1.23 23.42
CA ALA A 191 -0.41 2.02 24.47
C ALA A 191 -1.83 1.56 24.84
N ALA A 192 -2.62 1.10 23.87
CA ALA A 192 -3.94 0.55 24.13
C ALA A 192 -3.87 -0.80 24.86
N VAL A 193 -2.93 -1.67 24.51
CA VAL A 193 -2.65 -2.92 25.24
C VAL A 193 -2.26 -2.60 26.68
N THR A 194 -1.31 -1.68 26.90
CA THR A 194 -0.89 -1.22 28.21
C THR A 194 -2.08 -0.63 29.02
N ALA A 195 -2.99 0.08 28.36
CA ALA A 195 -4.18 0.63 29.00
C ALA A 195 -5.16 -0.47 29.47
N ILE A 196 -5.29 -1.55 28.74
CA ILE A 196 -6.11 -2.71 29.12
C ILE A 196 -5.43 -3.46 30.29
N GLU A 197 -4.15 -3.76 30.18
CA GLU A 197 -3.39 -4.52 31.19
C GLU A 197 -3.29 -3.78 32.53
N SER A 198 -3.16 -2.46 32.49
CA SER A 198 -3.13 -1.64 33.72
C SER A 198 -4.51 -1.34 34.29
N GLY A 199 -5.61 -1.68 33.61
CA GLY A 199 -6.97 -1.33 33.97
C GLY A 199 -7.31 0.16 33.80
N GLU A 200 -6.45 0.95 33.17
CA GLU A 200 -6.68 2.38 32.90
C GLU A 200 -7.77 2.59 31.84
N GLU A 201 -7.87 1.64 30.91
CA GLU A 201 -8.93 1.55 29.88
C GLU A 201 -9.05 2.82 29.01
N ALA A 202 -7.98 3.58 28.88
CA ALA A 202 -7.86 4.74 27.99
C ALA A 202 -6.40 4.94 27.57
N VAL A 203 -6.15 5.39 26.36
CA VAL A 203 -4.82 5.85 25.96
C VAL A 203 -4.58 7.23 26.56
N THR A 204 -3.60 7.31 27.45
CA THR A 204 -3.20 8.51 28.18
C THR A 204 -1.70 8.73 28.03
N GLN A 205 -1.20 9.86 28.46
CA GLN A 205 0.25 10.11 28.51
C GLN A 205 0.99 9.03 29.33
N ARG A 206 0.38 8.56 30.41
CA ARG A 206 0.94 7.52 31.27
C ARG A 206 1.06 6.19 30.51
N THR A 207 -0.01 5.73 29.84
CA THR A 207 0.03 4.47 29.10
C THR A 207 0.97 4.54 27.89
N LEU A 208 1.09 5.71 27.25
CA LEU A 208 2.06 5.97 26.19
C LEU A 208 3.52 5.90 26.67
N LEU A 209 3.79 6.36 27.90
CA LEU A 209 5.13 6.27 28.48
C LEU A 209 5.50 4.84 28.91
N LEU A 210 4.52 4.07 29.37
CA LEU A 210 4.69 2.69 29.81
C LEU A 210 4.67 1.68 28.66
N ALA A 211 4.13 2.09 27.51
CA ALA A 211 4.08 1.22 26.31
C ALA A 211 5.49 0.79 25.87
N PRO A 212 5.70 -0.50 25.55
CA PRO A 212 7.00 -1.04 25.14
C PRO A 212 7.35 -0.66 23.70
N TYR A 213 7.22 0.61 23.36
CA TYR A 213 7.45 1.16 22.05
C TYR A 213 8.76 1.94 22.01
N ALA A 214 9.63 1.56 21.09
CA ALA A 214 10.80 2.32 20.66
C ALA A 214 10.62 2.79 19.21
N GLY A 215 10.88 4.07 18.93
CA GLY A 215 10.77 4.63 17.59
C GLY A 215 11.83 4.08 16.62
N PRO A 216 11.67 4.28 15.30
CA PRO A 216 12.60 3.73 14.29
C PRO A 216 14.07 4.11 14.52
N THR A 217 14.33 5.37 14.78
CA THR A 217 15.70 5.85 15.07
C THR A 217 16.24 5.28 16.37
N GLU A 218 15.39 5.15 17.40
CA GLU A 218 15.77 4.58 18.69
C GLU A 218 16.13 3.10 18.56
N ARG A 219 15.27 2.29 17.88
CA ARG A 219 15.55 0.88 17.57
C ARG A 219 16.86 0.69 16.84
N ARG A 220 17.15 1.55 15.84
CA ARG A 220 18.43 1.52 15.12
C ARG A 220 19.61 1.76 16.05
N ARG A 221 19.55 2.77 16.90
CA ARG A 221 20.61 3.07 17.88
C ARG A 221 20.82 1.96 18.91
N MET A 222 19.73 1.32 19.35
CA MET A 222 19.82 0.17 20.25
C MET A 222 20.54 -0.99 19.58
N PHE A 223 20.16 -1.33 18.36
CA PHE A 223 20.79 -2.39 17.57
C PHE A 223 22.28 -2.11 17.27
N GLU A 224 22.62 -0.88 16.90
CA GLU A 224 24.04 -0.48 16.66
C GLU A 224 24.90 -0.60 17.92
N ARG A 225 24.32 -0.36 19.11
CA ARG A 225 25.04 -0.54 20.40
C ARG A 225 25.26 -2.02 20.75
N GLU A 226 24.33 -2.89 20.40
CA GLU A 226 24.45 -4.33 20.64
C GLU A 226 25.49 -5.00 19.72
N LEU A 227 25.78 -4.40 18.57
CA LEU A 227 26.78 -4.89 17.61
C LEU A 227 28.19 -4.35 17.86
N ALA A 228 28.36 -3.36 18.73
CA ALA A 228 29.65 -2.73 19.05
C ALA A 228 30.30 -3.39 20.27
#